data_8e66fefe628880b37ce4554e1ecb7e7d
#
_entry.id   8e66fefe628880b37ce4554e1ecb7e7d
#
_cell.length_a   1.000
_cell.length_b   1.000
_cell.length_c   1.000
_cell.angle_alpha   90.00
_cell.angle_beta   90.00
_cell.angle_gamma   90.00
#
_symmetry.space_group_name_H-M   'P 1'
#
loop_
_entity.id
_entity.type
_entity.pdbx_description
1 polymer ?
#
loop_
_entity_poly.entity_id
_entity_poly.type
_entity_poly.pdbx_seq_one_letter_code
_entity_poly.pdbx_strand_id
1 'polypeptide(L)'
;LRRDGGRRHGGGCRRRGHGGGAQLVDAVALANVAAGAVVGRLGAAALSAPELHEALAHRGAPGSGVLSLEQLQQALVPCRERGDKLVFTNGCFDILHIGHIKLLQTAAAMGDRLVVGLNSDSSVQRLKGPARPIMPEASRSVLLANIGCVDLVVLFEADTPIDLIEAFQPDILVKGGDYTPETVVGHDAVTRWGGRVALIPLEAGVSTTQVIEQVNRSRDLASDGSPD
;
A
#
# COMPACT_ATOMS: atom_id res chain seq x y z
N LEU A 1 38.85 58.98 20.95
CA LEU A 1 39.21 57.77 20.23
C LEU A 1 38.32 56.60 20.69
N ARG A 2 37.28 56.33 19.94
CA ARG A 2 36.44 55.13 20.18
C ARG A 2 36.45 54.34 18.90
N ARG A 3 36.81 53.05 19.01
CA ARG A 3 36.73 52.06 17.95
C ARG A 3 35.35 51.42 17.96
N ASP A 4 34.57 51.59 16.89
CA ASP A 4 33.36 50.83 16.65
C ASP A 4 33.67 49.48 16.02
N GLY A 5 33.24 48.44 16.71
CA GLY A 5 33.35 47.06 16.27
C GLY A 5 32.14 46.64 15.43
N GLY A 6 32.38 46.32 14.17
CA GLY A 6 31.36 45.84 13.24
C GLY A 6 30.72 44.52 13.67
N ARG A 7 29.42 44.50 13.78
CA ARG A 7 28.63 43.29 13.99
C ARG A 7 28.34 42.63 12.65
N ARG A 8 28.87 41.44 12.48
CA ARG A 8 28.52 40.54 11.37
C ARG A 8 27.11 39.97 11.63
N HIS A 9 26.19 40.24 10.72
CA HIS A 9 24.89 39.61 10.71
C HIS A 9 25.04 38.18 10.13
N GLY A 10 25.22 37.21 11.01
CA GLY A 10 25.00 35.81 10.69
C GLY A 10 23.51 35.51 10.65
N GLY A 11 22.96 35.38 9.47
CA GLY A 11 21.56 34.93 9.29
C GLY A 11 21.42 33.48 9.74
N GLY A 12 21.16 33.29 11.03
CA GLY A 12 20.82 31.98 11.56
C GLY A 12 19.40 31.64 11.21
N CYS A 13 19.19 30.64 10.37
CA CYS A 13 17.91 29.96 10.21
C CYS A 13 17.60 29.28 11.55
N ARG A 14 16.97 30.02 12.49
CA ARG A 14 16.64 29.51 13.82
C ARG A 14 15.18 29.07 13.86
N ARG A 15 14.99 27.75 13.98
CA ARG A 15 14.09 27.10 14.94
C ARG A 15 12.67 27.67 15.01
N ARG A 16 11.80 27.22 14.13
CA ARG A 16 10.37 27.12 14.44
C ARG A 16 9.98 25.65 14.39
N GLY A 17 10.17 24.95 15.49
CA GLY A 17 9.84 23.53 15.61
C GLY A 17 9.88 23.02 17.06
N HIS A 18 10.04 23.89 18.05
CA HIS A 18 10.12 23.49 19.47
C HIS A 18 8.95 24.03 20.31
N GLY A 19 7.75 24.10 19.72
CA GLY A 19 6.58 24.56 20.46
C GLY A 19 5.60 23.47 20.91
N GLY A 20 5.88 22.19 20.64
CA GLY A 20 4.88 21.14 20.87
C GLY A 20 5.44 19.81 21.36
N GLY A 21 6.48 19.74 22.19
CA GLY A 21 6.85 18.50 22.89
C GLY A 21 7.18 17.26 22.03
N ALA A 22 7.25 17.42 20.69
CA ALA A 22 7.56 16.33 19.78
C ALA A 22 9.01 15.88 19.93
N GLN A 23 9.22 14.57 20.01
CA GLN A 23 10.56 13.98 20.02
C GLN A 23 11.28 14.31 18.71
N LEU A 24 12.62 14.38 18.75
CA LEU A 24 13.44 14.67 17.57
C LEU A 24 13.16 13.69 16.41
N VAL A 25 12.89 12.44 16.73
CA VAL A 25 12.53 11.39 15.76
C VAL A 25 11.22 11.73 15.03
N ASP A 26 10.21 12.21 15.76
CA ASP A 26 8.93 12.61 15.18
C ASP A 26 9.08 13.83 14.26
N ALA A 27 9.93 14.79 14.68
CA ALA A 27 10.21 15.96 13.88
C ALA A 27 10.96 15.61 12.57
N VAL A 28 11.87 14.64 12.59
CA VAL A 28 12.56 14.13 11.40
C VAL A 28 11.60 13.36 10.49
N ALA A 29 10.74 12.50 11.04
CA ALA A 29 9.73 11.78 10.28
C ALA A 29 8.78 12.76 9.57
N LEU A 30 8.30 13.78 10.29
CA LEU A 30 7.45 14.83 9.73
C LEU A 30 8.13 15.63 8.61
N ALA A 31 9.42 15.96 8.80
CA ALA A 31 10.20 16.66 7.78
C ALA A 31 10.39 15.82 6.50
N ASN A 32 10.60 14.51 6.63
CA ASN A 32 10.71 13.60 5.49
C ASN A 32 9.40 13.44 4.74
N VAL A 33 8.26 13.41 5.44
CA VAL A 33 6.93 13.40 4.80
C VAL A 33 6.68 14.69 4.02
N ALA A 34 6.96 15.84 4.64
CA ALA A 34 6.82 17.14 3.99
C ALA A 34 7.72 17.26 2.75
N ALA A 35 8.99 16.82 2.86
CA ALA A 35 9.91 16.81 1.72
C ALA A 35 9.42 15.92 0.58
N GLY A 36 8.93 14.71 0.88
CA GLY A 36 8.39 13.81 -0.13
C GLY A 36 7.15 14.36 -0.86
N ALA A 37 6.29 15.09 -0.16
CA ALA A 37 5.09 15.71 -0.76
C ALA A 37 5.44 16.90 -1.68
N VAL A 38 6.59 17.54 -1.49
CA VAL A 38 7.04 18.71 -2.26
C VAL A 38 7.88 18.31 -3.48
N VAL A 39 8.60 17.19 -3.44
CA VAL A 39 9.52 16.74 -4.51
C VAL A 39 8.82 16.59 -5.88
N GLY A 40 7.51 16.32 -5.92
CA GLY A 40 6.75 16.22 -7.18
C GLY A 40 6.28 17.56 -7.76
N ARG A 41 6.57 18.70 -7.12
CA ARG A 41 6.11 20.03 -7.54
C ARG A 41 7.24 20.83 -8.17
N LEU A 42 6.97 21.45 -9.32
CA LEU A 42 7.92 22.35 -9.99
C LEU A 42 8.05 23.67 -9.21
N GLY A 43 9.26 23.97 -8.75
CA GLY A 43 9.59 25.21 -8.05
C GLY A 43 9.65 25.09 -6.52
N ALA A 44 9.93 26.20 -5.82
CA ALA A 44 9.93 26.26 -4.35
C ALA A 44 8.49 26.20 -3.84
N ALA A 45 8.05 25.04 -3.43
CA ALA A 45 6.70 24.84 -2.90
C ALA A 45 6.73 24.79 -1.36
N ALA A 46 5.83 25.53 -0.72
CA ALA A 46 5.52 25.38 0.70
C ALA A 46 4.30 24.47 0.86
N LEU A 47 4.35 23.56 1.82
CA LEU A 47 3.21 22.74 2.21
C LEU A 47 2.39 23.51 3.24
N SER A 48 1.08 23.64 3.01
CA SER A 48 0.14 24.12 4.01
C SER A 48 -0.12 23.03 5.08
N ALA A 49 -0.60 23.43 6.25
CA ALA A 49 -0.95 22.48 7.30
C ALA A 49 -2.01 21.44 6.88
N PRO A 50 -3.05 21.77 6.11
CA PRO A 50 -3.98 20.78 5.54
C PRO A 50 -3.30 19.80 4.59
N GLU A 51 -2.47 20.28 3.65
CA GLU A 51 -1.73 19.41 2.72
C GLU A 51 -0.74 18.49 3.43
N LEU A 52 -0.10 18.98 4.51
CA LEU A 52 0.75 18.14 5.35
C LEU A 52 -0.08 17.08 6.09
N HIS A 53 -1.26 17.43 6.60
CA HIS A 53 -2.19 16.49 7.23
C HIS A 53 -2.65 15.42 6.22
N GLU A 54 -2.97 15.83 5.01
CA GLU A 54 -3.35 14.93 3.93
C GLU A 54 -2.18 14.00 3.54
N ALA A 55 -0.97 14.53 3.39
CA ALA A 55 0.23 13.73 3.12
C ALA A 55 0.58 12.77 4.27
N LEU A 56 0.31 13.15 5.52
CA LEU A 56 0.46 12.27 6.69
C LEU A 56 -0.63 11.22 6.76
N ALA A 57 -1.84 11.56 6.35
CA ALA A 57 -2.95 10.62 6.30
C ALA A 57 -2.78 9.57 5.19
N HIS A 58 -2.16 9.94 4.06
CA HIS A 58 -1.84 9.04 2.95
C HIS A 58 -0.56 8.22 3.16
N ARG A 59 0.35 8.67 4.02
CA ARG A 59 1.44 7.84 4.52
C ARG A 59 1.00 7.31 5.85
N GLY A 60 0.53 6.09 5.87
CA GLY A 60 0.12 5.41 7.10
C GLY A 60 1.02 5.79 8.27
N ALA A 61 0.43 5.89 9.47
CA ALA A 61 1.11 6.14 10.75
C ALA A 61 2.43 5.35 10.82
N PRO A 62 3.46 5.80 11.58
CA PRO A 62 4.71 5.08 11.75
C PRO A 62 4.40 3.65 12.20
N GLY A 63 4.47 2.74 11.23
CA GLY A 63 3.97 1.37 11.32
C GLY A 63 3.38 0.89 9.98
N SER A 64 3.68 1.57 8.85
CA SER A 64 3.38 1.07 7.49
C SER A 64 4.15 -0.23 7.24
N GLY A 65 3.76 -1.24 7.94
CA GLY A 65 4.22 -2.60 7.90
C GLY A 65 3.04 -3.52 7.71
N VAL A 66 3.33 -4.77 7.54
CA VAL A 66 2.37 -5.86 7.57
C VAL A 66 1.75 -5.88 8.96
N LEU A 67 0.46 -5.63 9.03
CA LEU A 67 -0.30 -5.64 10.27
C LEU A 67 -0.83 -7.05 10.55
N SER A 68 -0.90 -7.43 11.82
CA SER A 68 -1.77 -8.52 12.24
C SER A 68 -3.25 -8.09 12.12
N LEU A 69 -4.16 -9.05 12.13
CA LEU A 69 -5.59 -8.74 12.12
C LEU A 69 -5.98 -7.83 13.29
N GLU A 70 -5.45 -8.08 14.47
CA GLU A 70 -5.71 -7.26 15.67
C GLU A 70 -5.19 -5.82 15.48
N GLN A 71 -3.97 -5.66 14.97
CA GLN A 71 -3.39 -4.35 14.67
C GLN A 71 -4.20 -3.61 13.60
N LEU A 72 -4.67 -4.34 12.57
CA LEU A 72 -5.55 -3.78 11.53
C LEU A 72 -6.84 -3.24 12.16
N GLN A 73 -7.51 -4.03 12.99
CA GLN A 73 -8.75 -3.62 13.66
C GLN A 73 -8.54 -2.35 14.48
N GLN A 74 -7.45 -2.26 15.25
CA GLN A 74 -7.08 -1.07 16.02
C GLN A 74 -6.80 0.15 15.11
N ALA A 75 -6.06 -0.05 14.03
CA ALA A 75 -5.75 1.02 13.07
C ALA A 75 -6.99 1.58 12.36
N LEU A 76 -8.03 0.77 12.19
CA LEU A 76 -9.27 1.17 11.52
C LEU A 76 -10.29 1.84 12.45
N VAL A 77 -10.14 1.78 13.79
CA VAL A 77 -11.06 2.44 14.73
C VAL A 77 -11.24 3.94 14.41
N PRO A 78 -10.17 4.75 14.28
CA PRO A 78 -10.33 6.17 13.96
C PRO A 78 -10.96 6.41 12.58
N CYS A 79 -10.73 5.51 11.62
CA CYS A 79 -11.33 5.60 10.28
C CYS A 79 -12.85 5.42 10.38
N ARG A 80 -13.30 4.43 11.14
CA ARG A 80 -14.74 4.18 11.36
C ARG A 80 -15.42 5.32 12.11
N GLU A 81 -14.77 5.88 13.12
CA GLU A 81 -15.28 7.04 13.87
C GLU A 81 -15.49 8.27 12.99
N ARG A 82 -14.66 8.45 11.96
CA ARG A 82 -14.83 9.51 10.95
C ARG A 82 -15.85 9.19 9.86
N GLY A 83 -16.30 7.93 9.76
CA GLY A 83 -17.15 7.45 8.68
C GLY A 83 -16.39 7.21 7.38
N ASP A 84 -15.07 6.98 7.43
CA ASP A 84 -14.26 6.67 6.26
C ASP A 84 -14.77 5.39 5.59
N LYS A 85 -14.88 5.41 4.28
CA LYS A 85 -15.30 4.26 3.47
C LYS A 85 -14.12 3.31 3.25
N LEU A 86 -14.21 2.10 3.79
CA LEU A 86 -13.17 1.08 3.75
C LEU A 86 -13.28 0.23 2.49
N VAL A 87 -12.22 0.17 1.72
CA VAL A 87 -12.07 -0.67 0.53
C VAL A 87 -11.11 -1.82 0.84
N PHE A 88 -11.49 -3.03 0.44
CA PHE A 88 -10.64 -4.21 0.59
C PHE A 88 -10.42 -4.91 -0.73
N THR A 89 -9.20 -5.32 -0.98
CA THR A 89 -8.85 -6.30 -2.01
C THR A 89 -7.87 -7.32 -1.45
N ASN A 90 -7.78 -8.50 -2.06
CA ASN A 90 -6.81 -9.50 -1.66
C ASN A 90 -6.18 -10.22 -2.84
N GLY A 91 -4.98 -10.76 -2.60
CA GLY A 91 -4.28 -11.57 -3.60
C GLY A 91 -2.91 -12.04 -3.15
N CYS A 92 -2.28 -12.85 -4.01
CA CYS A 92 -0.93 -13.33 -3.80
C CYS A 92 0.14 -12.26 -4.06
N PHE A 93 -0.09 -11.38 -5.03
CA PHE A 93 0.84 -10.31 -5.44
C PHE A 93 2.30 -10.78 -5.56
N ASP A 94 2.48 -11.95 -6.14
CA ASP A 94 3.78 -12.64 -6.15
C ASP A 94 4.84 -11.87 -6.95
N ILE A 95 4.54 -11.53 -8.21
CA ILE A 95 5.32 -10.60 -9.01
C ILE A 95 4.41 -9.42 -9.36
N LEU A 96 4.73 -8.25 -8.85
CA LEU A 96 3.96 -7.04 -9.17
C LEU A 96 4.16 -6.65 -10.63
N HIS A 97 3.05 -6.31 -11.29
CA HIS A 97 3.00 -5.83 -12.67
C HIS A 97 1.95 -4.73 -12.80
N ILE A 98 1.92 -4.08 -13.95
CA ILE A 98 1.04 -2.92 -14.19
C ILE A 98 -0.45 -3.24 -13.92
N GLY A 99 -0.90 -4.45 -14.18
CA GLY A 99 -2.28 -4.88 -13.88
C GLY A 99 -2.60 -4.81 -12.40
N HIS A 100 -1.66 -5.18 -11.52
CA HIS A 100 -1.82 -5.02 -10.08
C HIS A 100 -1.89 -3.54 -9.68
N ILE A 101 -1.03 -2.69 -10.25
CA ILE A 101 -1.02 -1.26 -9.94
C ILE A 101 -2.36 -0.61 -10.32
N LYS A 102 -2.89 -0.92 -11.51
CA LYS A 102 -4.18 -0.41 -11.96
C LYS A 102 -5.34 -0.89 -11.09
N LEU A 103 -5.33 -2.18 -10.71
CA LEU A 103 -6.30 -2.74 -9.76
C LEU A 103 -6.30 -1.95 -8.45
N LEU A 104 -5.12 -1.76 -7.85
CA LEU A 104 -4.98 -1.06 -6.57
C LEU A 104 -5.37 0.41 -6.66
N GLN A 105 -4.97 1.12 -7.72
CA GLN A 105 -5.36 2.52 -7.94
C GLN A 105 -6.87 2.66 -8.13
N THR A 106 -7.49 1.78 -8.93
CA THR A 106 -8.94 1.81 -9.15
C THR A 106 -9.70 1.46 -7.87
N ALA A 107 -9.20 0.49 -7.09
CA ALA A 107 -9.78 0.15 -5.79
C ALA A 107 -9.70 1.33 -4.81
N ALA A 108 -8.53 1.97 -4.68
CA ALA A 108 -8.34 3.11 -3.80
C ALA A 108 -9.27 4.29 -4.13
N ALA A 109 -9.53 4.53 -5.42
CA ALA A 109 -10.46 5.58 -5.87
C ALA A 109 -11.93 5.33 -5.50
N MET A 110 -12.28 4.15 -4.97
CA MET A 110 -13.66 3.80 -4.60
C MET A 110 -14.02 4.20 -3.15
N GLY A 111 -13.04 4.51 -2.31
CA GLY A 111 -13.27 4.88 -0.91
C GLY A 111 -12.13 5.70 -0.33
N ASP A 112 -12.11 5.81 0.99
CA ASP A 112 -11.19 6.68 1.71
C ASP A 112 -9.93 5.93 2.18
N ARG A 113 -10.02 4.59 2.36
CA ARG A 113 -8.93 3.73 2.81
C ARG A 113 -8.89 2.41 2.05
N LEU A 114 -7.73 2.08 1.49
CA LEU A 114 -7.49 0.80 0.84
C LEU A 114 -6.70 -0.14 1.74
N VAL A 115 -7.33 -1.25 2.11
CA VAL A 115 -6.70 -2.37 2.82
C VAL A 115 -6.43 -3.50 1.84
N VAL A 116 -5.21 -4.02 1.84
CA VAL A 116 -4.80 -5.15 0.99
C VAL A 116 -4.55 -6.39 1.85
N GLY A 117 -5.34 -7.43 1.64
CA GLY A 117 -5.09 -8.77 2.17
C GLY A 117 -4.05 -9.50 1.33
N LEU A 118 -2.91 -9.84 1.93
CA LEU A 118 -1.83 -10.55 1.27
C LEU A 118 -1.80 -12.02 1.73
N ASN A 119 -1.92 -12.95 0.79
CA ASN A 119 -1.75 -14.37 1.09
C ASN A 119 -0.32 -14.67 1.56
N SER A 120 -0.17 -15.41 2.66
CA SER A 120 1.12 -15.92 3.13
C SER A 120 1.79 -16.83 2.11
N ASP A 121 3.07 -17.12 2.28
CA ASP A 121 3.79 -18.03 1.42
C ASP A 121 3.16 -19.43 1.43
N SER A 122 2.77 -19.91 2.61
CA SER A 122 2.08 -21.19 2.77
C SER A 122 0.74 -21.24 2.05
N SER A 123 -0.05 -20.17 2.12
CA SER A 123 -1.32 -20.06 1.39
C SER A 123 -1.09 -20.04 -0.13
N VAL A 124 -0.11 -19.28 -0.62
CA VAL A 124 0.22 -19.24 -2.05
C VAL A 124 0.67 -20.61 -2.56
N GLN A 125 1.48 -21.36 -1.79
CA GLN A 125 1.89 -22.72 -2.16
C GLN A 125 0.70 -23.68 -2.31
N ARG A 126 -0.27 -23.62 -1.40
CA ARG A 126 -1.50 -24.42 -1.49
C ARG A 126 -2.33 -24.05 -2.71
N LEU A 127 -2.45 -22.77 -3.00
CA LEU A 127 -3.30 -22.26 -4.09
C LEU A 127 -2.68 -22.39 -5.49
N LYS A 128 -1.35 -22.29 -5.61
CA LYS A 128 -0.65 -22.17 -6.90
C LYS A 128 0.47 -23.21 -7.13
N GLY A 129 0.65 -24.09 -6.17
CA GLY A 129 1.66 -25.18 -6.25
C GLY A 129 2.99 -24.83 -5.57
N PRO A 130 3.85 -25.83 -5.35
CA PRO A 130 5.04 -25.74 -4.50
C PRO A 130 6.15 -24.83 -5.08
N ALA A 131 6.11 -24.52 -6.37
CA ALA A 131 7.07 -23.61 -7.01
C ALA A 131 6.70 -22.11 -6.81
N ARG A 132 5.63 -21.84 -6.08
CA ARG A 132 5.14 -20.49 -5.80
C ARG A 132 5.04 -20.26 -4.29
N PRO A 133 5.21 -19.03 -3.77
CA PRO A 133 5.51 -17.82 -4.54
C PRO A 133 6.98 -17.74 -4.98
N ILE A 134 7.25 -16.89 -5.96
CA ILE A 134 8.62 -16.55 -6.37
C ILE A 134 9.26 -15.59 -5.36
N MET A 135 8.47 -14.63 -4.88
CA MET A 135 8.91 -13.65 -3.88
C MET A 135 8.34 -13.99 -2.50
N PRO A 136 9.18 -14.02 -1.45
CA PRO A 136 8.71 -14.29 -0.10
C PRO A 136 7.74 -13.20 0.40
N GLU A 137 6.81 -13.57 1.28
CA GLU A 137 5.78 -12.68 1.83
C GLU A 137 6.36 -11.40 2.44
N ALA A 138 7.54 -11.48 3.08
CA ALA A 138 8.22 -10.32 3.63
C ALA A 138 8.56 -9.26 2.56
N SER A 139 9.00 -9.70 1.37
CA SER A 139 9.28 -8.79 0.25
C SER A 139 8.00 -8.29 -0.40
N ARG A 140 7.00 -9.17 -0.61
CA ARG A 140 5.72 -8.83 -1.21
C ARG A 140 4.96 -7.79 -0.38
N SER A 141 4.97 -7.96 0.94
CA SER A 141 4.32 -7.03 1.87
C SER A 141 4.97 -5.64 1.88
N VAL A 142 6.31 -5.58 1.89
CA VAL A 142 7.04 -4.31 1.82
C VAL A 142 6.74 -3.58 0.50
N LEU A 143 6.75 -4.30 -0.63
CA LEU A 143 6.42 -3.70 -1.92
C LEU A 143 5.01 -3.11 -1.94
N LEU A 144 4.00 -3.85 -1.47
CA LEU A 144 2.63 -3.38 -1.39
C LEU A 144 2.47 -2.17 -0.47
N ALA A 145 3.08 -2.19 0.71
CA ALA A 145 3.01 -1.10 1.67
C ALA A 145 3.69 0.20 1.17
N ASN A 146 4.55 0.10 0.15
CA ASN A 146 5.18 1.26 -0.50
C ASN A 146 4.47 1.73 -1.77
N ILE A 147 3.36 1.10 -2.16
CA ILE A 147 2.51 1.62 -3.25
C ILE A 147 1.66 2.76 -2.69
N GLY A 148 1.81 3.96 -3.25
CA GLY A 148 1.24 5.21 -2.71
C GLY A 148 -0.28 5.24 -2.54
N CYS A 149 -1.03 4.34 -3.17
CA CYS A 149 -2.48 4.22 -3.01
C CYS A 149 -2.92 3.12 -2.03
N VAL A 150 -1.97 2.40 -1.41
CA VAL A 150 -2.26 1.37 -0.40
C VAL A 150 -2.07 1.97 1.00
N ASP A 151 -3.11 1.96 1.81
CA ASP A 151 -3.04 2.48 3.17
C ASP A 151 -2.52 1.44 4.16
N LEU A 152 -3.04 0.21 4.07
CA LEU A 152 -2.72 -0.87 5.02
C LEU A 152 -2.57 -2.21 4.29
N VAL A 153 -1.64 -3.04 4.77
CA VAL A 153 -1.44 -4.41 4.30
C VAL A 153 -1.60 -5.35 5.49
N VAL A 154 -2.35 -6.43 5.31
CA VAL A 154 -2.52 -7.47 6.32
C VAL A 154 -2.21 -8.83 5.72
N LEU A 155 -1.35 -9.59 6.40
CA LEU A 155 -1.00 -10.95 6.00
C LEU A 155 -2.04 -11.93 6.55
N PHE A 156 -2.44 -12.92 5.74
CA PHE A 156 -3.33 -14.00 6.18
C PHE A 156 -2.91 -15.34 5.61
N GLU A 157 -3.11 -16.42 6.40
CA GLU A 157 -2.68 -17.77 6.07
C GLU A 157 -3.76 -18.64 5.44
N ALA A 158 -5.03 -18.31 5.66
CA ALA A 158 -6.16 -19.05 5.15
C ALA A 158 -6.18 -19.06 3.61
N ASP A 159 -6.83 -20.06 3.02
CA ASP A 159 -6.96 -20.16 1.56
C ASP A 159 -7.95 -19.11 1.01
N THR A 160 -8.85 -18.65 1.87
CA THR A 160 -9.82 -17.59 1.55
C THR A 160 -9.72 -16.45 2.56
N PRO A 161 -10.03 -15.20 2.17
CA PRO A 161 -9.97 -14.07 3.07
C PRO A 161 -11.23 -13.86 3.92
N ILE A 162 -12.13 -14.88 4.02
CA ILE A 162 -13.46 -14.67 4.62
C ILE A 162 -13.38 -14.21 6.07
N ASP A 163 -12.54 -14.83 6.90
CA ASP A 163 -12.40 -14.46 8.32
C ASP A 163 -11.88 -13.03 8.46
N LEU A 164 -10.97 -12.63 7.57
CA LEU A 164 -10.43 -11.29 7.52
C LEU A 164 -11.52 -10.28 7.12
N ILE A 165 -12.31 -10.59 6.09
CA ILE A 165 -13.44 -9.77 5.63
C ILE A 165 -14.48 -9.60 6.75
N GLU A 166 -14.85 -10.67 7.43
CA GLU A 166 -15.82 -10.62 8.53
C GLU A 166 -15.31 -9.84 9.75
N ALA A 167 -14.01 -9.93 10.02
CA ALA A 167 -13.42 -9.28 11.17
C ALA A 167 -13.35 -7.75 11.07
N PHE A 168 -13.10 -7.20 9.88
CA PHE A 168 -13.03 -5.74 9.73
C PHE A 168 -14.13 -5.10 8.88
N GLN A 169 -15.01 -5.89 8.25
CA GLN A 169 -16.24 -5.46 7.58
C GLN A 169 -16.03 -4.29 6.59
N PRO A 170 -15.40 -4.50 5.44
CA PRO A 170 -15.21 -3.44 4.45
C PRO A 170 -16.55 -2.98 3.83
N ASP A 171 -16.64 -1.71 3.45
CA ASP A 171 -17.77 -1.17 2.69
C ASP A 171 -17.74 -1.64 1.23
N ILE A 172 -16.54 -1.84 0.68
CA ILE A 172 -16.35 -2.26 -0.70
C ILE A 172 -15.31 -3.37 -0.76
N LEU A 173 -15.73 -4.54 -1.26
CA LEU A 173 -14.86 -5.66 -1.59
C LEU A 173 -14.52 -5.60 -3.08
N VAL A 174 -13.25 -5.41 -3.40
CA VAL A 174 -12.79 -5.31 -4.80
C VAL A 174 -12.12 -6.60 -5.22
N LYS A 175 -12.46 -7.08 -6.43
CA LYS A 175 -11.82 -8.24 -7.06
C LYS A 175 -11.47 -7.92 -8.51
N GLY A 176 -10.24 -8.28 -8.90
CA GLY A 176 -9.82 -8.21 -10.30
C GLY A 176 -10.03 -9.55 -11.00
N GLY A 177 -10.60 -9.53 -12.18
CA GLY A 177 -10.79 -10.73 -13.00
C GLY A 177 -12.22 -10.92 -13.52
N ASP A 178 -12.41 -12.02 -14.23
CA ASP A 178 -13.66 -12.39 -14.85
C ASP A 178 -14.53 -13.19 -13.85
N TYR A 179 -14.94 -12.50 -12.78
CA TYR A 179 -15.87 -13.04 -11.78
C TYR A 179 -17.26 -12.46 -12.00
N THR A 180 -18.29 -13.14 -11.45
CA THR A 180 -19.56 -12.48 -11.13
C THR A 180 -19.56 -12.11 -9.65
N PRO A 181 -20.24 -11.04 -9.22
CA PRO A 181 -20.21 -10.62 -7.82
C PRO A 181 -20.52 -11.75 -6.84
N GLU A 182 -21.46 -12.61 -7.19
CA GLU A 182 -21.96 -13.73 -6.38
C GLU A 182 -20.90 -14.83 -6.18
N THR A 183 -19.96 -14.95 -7.11
CA THR A 183 -18.87 -15.95 -7.03
C THR A 183 -17.67 -15.46 -6.23
N VAL A 184 -17.64 -14.18 -5.85
CA VAL A 184 -16.56 -13.63 -5.04
C VAL A 184 -16.69 -14.05 -3.59
N VAL A 185 -15.67 -14.70 -3.06
CA VAL A 185 -15.61 -15.05 -1.63
C VAL A 185 -15.77 -13.78 -0.78
N GLY A 186 -16.75 -13.79 0.11
CA GLY A 186 -17.11 -12.65 0.95
C GLY A 186 -18.26 -11.81 0.43
N HIS A 187 -18.83 -12.10 -0.75
CA HIS A 187 -19.99 -11.39 -1.31
C HIS A 187 -21.16 -11.32 -0.32
N ASP A 188 -21.60 -12.49 0.18
CA ASP A 188 -22.74 -12.56 1.11
C ASP A 188 -22.44 -11.85 2.44
N ALA A 189 -21.20 -11.95 2.92
CA ALA A 189 -20.77 -11.27 4.11
C ALA A 189 -20.88 -9.75 3.93
N VAL A 190 -20.22 -9.21 2.90
CA VAL A 190 -20.18 -7.76 2.63
C VAL A 190 -21.61 -7.22 2.37
N THR A 191 -22.44 -7.92 1.64
CA THR A 191 -23.82 -7.53 1.37
C THR A 191 -24.68 -7.49 2.64
N ARG A 192 -24.42 -8.38 3.60
CA ARG A 192 -25.18 -8.49 4.86
C ARG A 192 -25.11 -7.21 5.71
N TRP A 193 -24.00 -6.49 5.69
CA TRP A 193 -23.87 -5.21 6.41
C TRP A 193 -24.02 -3.97 5.51
N GLY A 194 -24.55 -4.14 4.27
CA GLY A 194 -24.86 -3.04 3.37
C GLY A 194 -23.67 -2.58 2.49
N GLY A 195 -22.57 -3.31 2.51
CA GLY A 195 -21.46 -3.10 1.59
C GLY A 195 -21.75 -3.68 0.20
N ARG A 196 -20.77 -3.57 -0.71
CA ARG A 196 -20.89 -4.06 -2.08
C ARG A 196 -19.61 -4.72 -2.60
N VAL A 197 -19.75 -5.61 -3.57
CA VAL A 197 -18.64 -6.12 -4.37
C VAL A 197 -18.46 -5.27 -5.62
N ALA A 198 -17.21 -4.93 -5.94
CA ALA A 198 -16.83 -4.23 -7.17
C ALA A 198 -15.83 -5.09 -7.95
N LEU A 199 -16.14 -5.34 -9.22
CA LEU A 199 -15.28 -6.09 -10.13
C LEU A 199 -14.50 -5.14 -11.01
N ILE A 200 -13.19 -5.36 -11.12
CA ILE A 200 -12.32 -4.60 -11.98
C ILE A 200 -11.80 -5.53 -13.08
N PRO A 201 -12.09 -5.24 -14.37
CA PRO A 201 -11.56 -6.04 -15.47
C PRO A 201 -10.03 -6.07 -15.41
N LEU A 202 -9.44 -7.26 -15.58
CA LEU A 202 -7.98 -7.37 -15.70
C LEU A 202 -7.53 -6.91 -17.08
N GLU A 203 -6.39 -6.23 -17.15
CA GLU A 203 -5.78 -5.93 -18.46
C GLU A 203 -5.34 -7.21 -19.15
N ALA A 204 -5.77 -7.35 -20.40
CA ALA A 204 -5.38 -8.47 -21.23
C ALA A 204 -3.85 -8.43 -21.47
N GLY A 205 -3.20 -9.58 -21.35
CA GLY A 205 -1.79 -9.72 -21.73
C GLY A 205 -0.77 -9.50 -20.61
N VAL A 206 -1.19 -9.25 -19.34
CA VAL A 206 -0.24 -9.11 -18.22
C VAL A 206 -0.69 -9.95 -17.04
N SER A 207 -0.05 -11.10 -16.86
CA SER A 207 -0.23 -11.93 -15.66
C SER A 207 1.14 -12.41 -15.14
N THR A 208 1.22 -12.70 -13.85
CA THR A 208 2.43 -13.28 -13.24
C THR A 208 2.87 -14.55 -13.96
N THR A 209 1.93 -15.39 -14.40
CA THR A 209 2.20 -16.61 -15.17
C THR A 209 2.88 -16.29 -16.49
N GLN A 210 2.37 -15.33 -17.25
CA GLN A 210 2.96 -14.91 -18.53
C GLN A 210 4.37 -14.32 -18.34
N VAL A 211 4.60 -13.54 -17.28
CA VAL A 211 5.94 -13.02 -16.97
C VAL A 211 6.92 -14.18 -16.73
N ILE A 212 6.54 -15.17 -15.94
CA ILE A 212 7.37 -16.35 -15.66
C ILE A 212 7.64 -17.15 -16.93
N GLU A 213 6.62 -17.39 -17.75
CA GLU A 213 6.78 -18.09 -19.03
C GLU A 213 7.71 -17.37 -20.01
N GLN A 214 7.64 -16.04 -20.04
CA GLN A 214 8.52 -15.23 -20.87
C GLN A 214 9.97 -15.31 -20.42
N VAL A 215 10.22 -15.26 -19.11
CA VAL A 215 11.57 -15.44 -18.53
C VAL A 215 12.13 -16.84 -18.85
N ASN A 216 11.32 -17.89 -18.70
CA ASN A 216 11.74 -19.25 -18.99
C ASN A 216 12.08 -19.45 -20.49
N ARG A 217 11.23 -18.94 -21.39
CA ARG A 217 11.51 -18.96 -22.85
C ARG A 217 12.81 -18.24 -23.21
N SER A 218 13.08 -17.09 -22.58
CA SER A 218 14.32 -16.34 -22.83
C SER A 218 15.56 -17.12 -22.36
N ARG A 219 15.44 -17.90 -21.30
CA ARG A 219 16.51 -18.75 -20.77
C ARG A 219 16.79 -19.94 -21.67
N ASP A 220 15.75 -20.60 -22.18
CA ASP A 220 15.89 -21.75 -23.10
C ASP A 220 16.56 -21.33 -24.41
N LEU A 221 16.21 -20.18 -24.95
CA LEU A 221 16.88 -19.61 -26.15
C LEU A 221 18.35 -19.26 -25.92
N ALA A 222 18.71 -18.86 -24.69
CA ALA A 222 20.10 -18.55 -24.33
C ALA A 222 20.96 -19.84 -24.14
N SER A 223 20.33 -20.96 -23.78
CA SER A 223 21.01 -22.26 -23.63
C SER A 223 21.26 -22.99 -24.94
N ASP A 224 20.42 -22.75 -25.96
CA ASP A 224 20.55 -23.36 -27.28
C ASP A 224 21.59 -22.66 -28.21
N GLY A 225 22.06 -21.49 -27.79
CA GLY A 225 22.97 -20.64 -28.57
C GLY A 225 24.46 -20.79 -28.22
N SER A 226 24.93 -21.86 -27.55
CA SER A 226 26.36 -22.13 -27.40
C SER A 226 26.88 -22.78 -28.67
N PRO A 227 27.74 -22.13 -29.46
CA PRO A 227 28.47 -22.82 -30.54
C PRO A 227 29.55 -23.72 -29.95
N ASP A 228 29.62 -24.94 -30.43
CA ASP A 228 30.78 -25.86 -30.29
C ASP A 228 32.07 -25.23 -30.83
#